data_6591123ff41e0eed5246b0d26d64fd7e
#
_entry.id   6591123ff41e0eed5246b0d26d64fd7e
#
_cell.length_a   1.000
_cell.length_b   1.000
_cell.length_c   1.000
_cell.angle_alpha   90.00
_cell.angle_beta   90.00
_cell.angle_gamma   90.00
#
_symmetry.space_group_name_H-M   'P 1'
#
loop_
_entity.id
_entity.type
_entity.pdbx_description
1 polymer ?
#
loop_
_entity_poly.entity_id
_entity_poly.type
_entity_poly.pdbx_seq_one_letter_code
_entity_poly.pdbx_strand_id
1 'polypeptide(L)'
;MNRRLSAALLTVSATVALPLLSMAPASALTVTVGSFDYEVTVFNGSFNSHSSLFQVPPAGKAPWWGNDLLAITFAQQVNDQLGSGPTSGNGPIFAYEVSGTDIFGVSQDLDDPLTQYPETVSIDTAVSYAIATPLNSSPASVPAPLPVFGAAAALGWSRQLRKRIVGSKR
;
A
#
# COMPACT_ATOMS: atom_id res chain seq x y z
N MET A 1 45.62 -65.09 4.19
CA MET A 1 44.81 -64.35 5.22
C MET A 1 44.57 -62.93 4.69
N ASN A 2 43.41 -62.71 4.05
CA ASN A 2 43.06 -61.40 3.45
C ASN A 2 42.03 -60.74 4.34
N ARG A 3 42.46 -59.70 5.08
CA ARG A 3 41.54 -58.81 5.83
C ARG A 3 41.04 -57.70 4.92
N ARG A 4 39.75 -57.73 4.58
CA ARG A 4 39.03 -56.64 3.91
C ARG A 4 38.61 -55.60 4.97
N LEU A 5 39.18 -54.41 4.85
CA LEU A 5 38.75 -53.24 5.61
C LEU A 5 37.55 -52.61 4.88
N SER A 6 36.39 -52.68 5.51
CA SER A 6 35.19 -51.95 5.07
C SER A 6 35.23 -50.52 5.61
N ALA A 7 35.38 -49.54 4.76
CA ALA A 7 35.24 -48.14 5.16
C ALA A 7 33.74 -47.74 5.16
N ALA A 8 33.23 -47.41 6.32
CA ALA A 8 31.89 -46.82 6.47
C ALA A 8 31.95 -45.34 6.22
N LEU A 9 31.25 -44.89 5.17
CA LEU A 9 31.07 -43.47 4.84
C LEU A 9 29.95 -42.93 5.75
N LEU A 10 30.30 -42.07 6.72
CA LEU A 10 29.32 -41.27 7.48
C LEU A 10 28.98 -39.99 6.68
N THR A 11 27.79 -39.93 6.10
CA THR A 11 27.23 -38.74 5.56
C THR A 11 26.62 -37.87 6.65
N VAL A 12 27.27 -36.77 7.00
CA VAL A 12 26.73 -35.78 7.95
C VAL A 12 25.85 -34.78 7.10
N SER A 13 24.55 -34.94 7.23
CA SER A 13 23.59 -33.96 6.67
C SER A 13 23.51 -32.74 7.58
N ALA A 14 24.16 -31.65 7.19
CA ALA A 14 24.01 -30.35 7.87
C ALA A 14 22.68 -29.71 7.45
N THR A 15 21.69 -29.76 8.32
CA THR A 15 20.45 -29.00 8.20
C THR A 15 20.76 -27.52 8.52
N VAL A 16 20.82 -26.67 7.49
CA VAL A 16 20.91 -25.21 7.65
C VAL A 16 19.52 -24.73 8.04
N ALA A 17 19.29 -24.46 9.32
CA ALA A 17 18.14 -23.74 9.80
C ALA A 17 18.31 -22.27 9.43
N LEU A 18 17.59 -21.81 8.40
CA LEU A 18 17.44 -20.38 8.09
C LEU A 18 16.67 -19.72 9.25
N PRO A 19 17.24 -18.71 9.93
CA PRO A 19 16.47 -17.93 10.89
C PRO A 19 15.37 -17.21 10.12
N LEU A 20 14.11 -17.54 10.40
CA LEU A 20 12.96 -16.71 10.04
C LEU A 20 13.15 -15.39 10.79
N LEU A 21 13.65 -14.37 10.09
CA LEU A 21 13.64 -13.00 10.57
C LEU A 21 12.18 -12.66 10.86
N SER A 22 11.81 -12.68 12.13
CA SER A 22 10.53 -12.16 12.61
C SER A 22 10.51 -10.66 12.29
N MET A 23 9.94 -10.29 11.15
CA MET A 23 9.64 -8.90 10.87
C MET A 23 8.59 -8.48 11.90
N ALA A 24 8.98 -7.60 12.83
CA ALA A 24 8.02 -6.95 13.70
C ALA A 24 6.90 -6.36 12.81
N PRO A 25 5.63 -6.51 13.18
CA PRO A 25 4.55 -5.89 12.43
C PRO A 25 4.83 -4.39 12.34
N ALA A 26 4.81 -3.84 11.12
CA ALA A 26 4.88 -2.39 10.93
C ALA A 26 3.73 -1.77 11.72
N SER A 27 4.03 -0.81 12.60
CA SER A 27 2.98 -0.07 13.31
C SER A 27 2.08 0.59 12.28
N ALA A 28 0.80 0.25 12.31
CA ALA A 28 -0.22 0.87 11.48
C ALA A 28 -1.03 1.83 12.38
N LEU A 29 -1.18 3.06 11.94
CA LEU A 29 -1.89 4.11 12.67
C LEU A 29 -3.04 4.64 11.84
N THR A 30 -4.23 4.70 12.42
CA THR A 30 -5.37 5.37 11.77
C THR A 30 -5.34 6.86 12.11
N VAL A 31 -5.33 7.71 11.07
CA VAL A 31 -5.41 9.17 11.20
C VAL A 31 -6.57 9.71 10.35
N THR A 32 -7.20 10.77 10.83
CA THR A 32 -8.26 11.47 10.09
C THR A 32 -7.72 12.78 9.56
N VAL A 33 -7.72 12.95 8.23
CA VAL A 33 -7.30 14.20 7.58
C VAL A 33 -8.46 14.71 6.71
N GLY A 34 -8.99 15.87 7.09
CA GLY A 34 -10.22 16.40 6.52
C GLY A 34 -11.43 15.53 6.87
N SER A 35 -12.07 14.93 5.87
CA SER A 35 -13.21 14.02 6.01
C SER A 35 -12.87 12.56 5.72
N PHE A 36 -11.59 12.22 5.57
CA PHE A 36 -11.12 10.90 5.20
C PHE A 36 -10.27 10.29 6.31
N ASP A 37 -10.48 8.99 6.54
CA ASP A 37 -9.63 8.19 7.41
C ASP A 37 -8.58 7.45 6.57
N TYR A 38 -7.36 7.41 7.09
CA TYR A 38 -6.21 6.76 6.46
C TYR A 38 -5.53 5.82 7.44
N GLU A 39 -5.14 4.66 6.96
CA GLU A 39 -4.19 3.80 7.64
C GLU A 39 -2.77 4.20 7.19
N VAL A 40 -2.00 4.78 8.10
CA VAL A 40 -0.61 5.19 7.86
C VAL A 40 0.34 4.13 8.39
N THR A 41 1.29 3.73 7.56
CA THR A 41 2.31 2.72 7.90
C THR A 41 3.69 3.19 7.47
N VAL A 42 4.73 2.55 8.00
CA VAL A 42 6.12 2.80 7.60
C VAL A 42 6.55 1.83 6.51
N PHE A 43 7.14 2.35 5.46
CA PHE A 43 7.81 1.63 4.39
C PHE A 43 9.30 1.91 4.42
N ASN A 44 10.14 0.86 4.41
CA ASN A 44 11.59 0.98 4.37
C ASN A 44 12.12 0.58 2.98
N GLY A 45 12.80 1.49 2.32
CA GLY A 45 13.36 1.26 0.98
C GLY A 45 13.79 2.54 0.28
N SER A 46 14.29 2.43 -0.96
CA SER A 46 14.60 3.58 -1.78
C SER A 46 13.42 3.99 -2.66
N PHE A 47 13.30 5.28 -2.94
CA PHE A 47 12.28 5.80 -3.84
C PHE A 47 12.40 5.18 -5.23
N ASN A 48 13.61 5.12 -5.80
CA ASN A 48 13.83 4.66 -7.17
C ASN A 48 13.30 3.24 -7.40
N SER A 49 13.44 2.35 -6.40
CA SER A 49 12.94 0.98 -6.49
C SER A 49 11.41 0.86 -6.28
N HIS A 50 10.75 1.89 -5.73
CA HIS A 50 9.36 1.83 -5.28
C HIS A 50 8.56 3.09 -5.62
N SER A 51 8.94 3.80 -6.69
CA SER A 51 8.35 5.08 -7.08
C SER A 51 6.83 5.06 -7.24
N SER A 52 6.25 3.91 -7.58
CA SER A 52 4.79 3.75 -7.67
C SER A 52 4.04 3.93 -6.34
N LEU A 53 4.71 3.79 -5.20
CA LEU A 53 4.11 4.06 -3.89
C LEU A 53 3.90 5.54 -3.65
N PHE A 54 4.75 6.39 -4.25
CA PHE A 54 4.77 7.84 -4.05
C PHE A 54 3.90 8.59 -5.06
N GLN A 55 2.66 8.16 -5.16
CA GLN A 55 1.63 8.79 -5.99
C GLN A 55 0.34 8.92 -5.19
N VAL A 56 -0.53 9.83 -5.62
CA VAL A 56 -1.85 10.01 -5.00
C VAL A 56 -2.70 8.75 -5.22
N PRO A 57 -3.45 8.26 -4.21
CA PRO A 57 -4.40 7.17 -4.39
C PRO A 57 -5.42 7.45 -5.51
N PRO A 58 -5.87 6.44 -6.26
CA PRO A 58 -5.62 5.01 -6.06
C PRO A 58 -4.33 4.49 -6.71
N ALA A 59 -3.57 5.32 -7.45
CA ALA A 59 -2.37 4.90 -8.17
C ALA A 59 -1.20 4.58 -7.23
N GLY A 60 -1.11 5.27 -6.09
CA GLY A 60 -0.07 5.09 -5.08
C GLY A 60 -0.61 5.15 -3.66
N LYS A 61 0.29 5.40 -2.71
CA LYS A 61 0.02 5.43 -1.26
C LYS A 61 0.53 6.71 -0.58
N ALA A 62 0.64 7.80 -1.32
CA ALA A 62 1.03 9.11 -0.78
C ALA A 62 -0.04 10.16 -1.12
N PRO A 63 -1.13 10.26 -0.35
CA PRO A 63 -2.21 11.21 -0.62
C PRO A 63 -1.74 12.67 -0.62
N TRP A 64 -0.62 12.95 0.00
CA TRP A 64 0.04 14.27 0.06
C TRP A 64 1.04 14.52 -1.10
N TRP A 65 1.22 13.59 -2.04
CA TRP A 65 2.18 13.76 -3.12
C TRP A 65 1.88 15.01 -3.96
N GLY A 66 2.87 15.87 -4.13
CA GLY A 66 2.73 17.18 -4.78
C GLY A 66 2.19 18.30 -3.87
N ASN A 67 2.02 18.04 -2.55
CA ASN A 67 1.46 19.01 -1.61
C ASN A 67 2.19 18.93 -0.25
N ASP A 68 3.13 19.84 -0.03
CA ASP A 68 3.96 19.93 1.17
C ASP A 68 3.12 20.22 2.44
N LEU A 69 2.11 21.10 2.36
CA LEU A 69 1.24 21.41 3.49
C LEU A 69 0.41 20.22 3.93
N LEU A 70 0.00 19.39 2.99
CA LEU A 70 -0.72 18.16 3.31
C LEU A 70 0.22 17.13 3.94
N ALA A 71 1.48 17.02 3.45
CA ALA A 71 2.51 16.17 4.06
C ALA A 71 2.76 16.57 5.53
N ILE A 72 2.89 17.87 5.80
CA ILE A 72 3.02 18.42 7.15
C ILE A 72 1.80 18.04 8.01
N THR A 73 0.59 18.18 7.48
CA THR A 73 -0.64 17.84 8.20
C THR A 73 -0.66 16.36 8.61
N PHE A 74 -0.27 15.45 7.71
CA PHE A 74 -0.17 14.03 8.03
C PHE A 74 0.92 13.75 9.07
N ALA A 75 2.10 14.38 8.94
CA ALA A 75 3.20 14.22 9.89
C ALA A 75 2.75 14.64 11.31
N GLN A 76 2.07 15.76 11.44
CA GLN A 76 1.53 16.24 12.72
C GLN A 76 0.48 15.31 13.33
N GLN A 77 -0.40 14.72 12.51
CA GLN A 77 -1.43 13.78 12.98
C GLN A 77 -0.85 12.45 13.45
N VAL A 78 0.23 12.02 12.81
CA VAL A 78 0.92 10.77 13.16
C VAL A 78 1.75 10.93 14.43
N ASN A 79 2.35 12.11 14.64
CA ASN A 79 3.20 12.37 15.77
C ASN A 79 4.32 11.30 15.92
N ASP A 80 4.60 10.84 17.13
CA ASP A 80 5.62 9.84 17.47
C ASP A 80 5.16 8.37 17.30
N GLN A 81 3.91 8.16 16.90
CA GLN A 81 3.27 6.84 16.95
C GLN A 81 3.80 5.82 15.91
N LEU A 82 4.48 6.27 14.87
CA LEU A 82 5.09 5.39 13.86
C LEU A 82 6.55 5.01 14.16
N GLY A 83 7.13 5.54 15.24
CA GLY A 83 8.52 5.29 15.62
C GLY A 83 9.53 6.12 14.81
N SER A 84 10.82 5.82 15.02
CA SER A 84 11.93 6.60 14.44
C SER A 84 12.09 6.38 12.94
N GLY A 85 12.43 7.48 12.26
CA GLY A 85 12.78 7.53 10.85
C GLY A 85 14.28 7.36 10.58
N PRO A 86 14.78 7.87 9.45
CA PRO A 86 16.16 7.72 9.03
C PRO A 86 17.14 8.55 9.89
N THR A 87 16.68 9.67 10.44
CA THR A 87 17.47 10.54 11.31
C THR A 87 17.11 10.25 12.77
N SER A 88 18.12 10.14 13.63
CA SER A 88 17.91 9.91 15.06
C SER A 88 17.09 11.07 15.65
N GLY A 89 15.99 10.72 16.33
CA GLY A 89 15.05 11.69 16.91
C GLY A 89 13.92 12.14 15.99
N ASN A 90 13.94 11.75 14.70
CA ASN A 90 12.88 12.10 13.76
C ASN A 90 12.04 10.87 13.39
N GLY A 91 10.77 11.10 13.02
CA GLY A 91 9.86 10.10 12.47
C GLY A 91 10.16 9.74 11.01
N PRO A 92 9.35 8.89 10.37
CA PRO A 92 9.48 8.57 8.95
C PRO A 92 9.25 9.79 8.07
N ILE A 93 9.83 9.78 6.86
CA ILE A 93 9.72 10.88 5.91
C ILE A 93 8.36 10.82 5.20
N PHE A 94 7.61 11.90 5.23
CA PHE A 94 6.44 12.17 4.39
C PHE A 94 6.92 12.84 3.10
N ALA A 95 7.36 12.04 2.15
CA ALA A 95 7.87 12.54 0.88
C ALA A 95 6.75 13.12 0.02
N TYR A 96 6.94 14.32 -0.54
CA TYR A 96 5.93 15.03 -1.32
C TYR A 96 6.38 15.43 -2.71
N GLU A 97 7.69 15.44 -2.99
CA GLU A 97 8.23 15.87 -4.27
C GLU A 97 9.54 15.15 -4.60
N VAL A 98 9.82 15.01 -5.90
CA VAL A 98 11.12 14.60 -6.42
C VAL A 98 11.64 15.64 -7.41
N SER A 99 12.90 16.04 -7.27
CA SER A 99 13.57 16.95 -8.20
C SER A 99 14.97 16.44 -8.49
N GLY A 100 15.25 16.08 -9.75
CA GLY A 100 16.50 15.46 -10.15
C GLY A 100 16.74 14.13 -9.46
N THR A 101 17.79 14.04 -8.64
CA THR A 101 18.18 12.86 -7.89
C THR A 101 17.75 12.91 -6.42
N ASP A 102 17.00 13.93 -6.02
CA ASP A 102 16.67 14.18 -4.63
C ASP A 102 15.14 14.11 -4.41
N ILE A 103 14.76 13.58 -3.24
CA ILE A 103 13.41 13.57 -2.71
C ILE A 103 13.31 14.62 -1.63
N PHE A 104 12.25 15.39 -1.68
CA PHE A 104 11.86 16.35 -0.65
C PHE A 104 10.70 15.80 0.14
N GLY A 105 10.81 15.95 1.46
CA GLY A 105 9.80 15.49 2.41
C GLY A 105 9.86 16.28 3.71
N VAL A 106 9.02 15.88 4.64
CA VAL A 106 9.04 16.35 6.03
C VAL A 106 9.05 15.15 6.95
N SER A 107 9.77 15.28 8.07
CA SER A 107 9.71 14.33 9.18
C SER A 107 9.23 15.05 10.44
N GLN A 108 8.61 14.29 11.34
CA GLN A 108 8.18 14.80 12.64
C GLN A 108 9.32 14.66 13.65
N ASP A 109 9.57 15.70 14.47
CA ASP A 109 10.41 15.58 15.64
C ASP A 109 9.71 14.70 16.69
N LEU A 110 10.38 13.64 17.14
CA LEU A 110 9.80 12.72 18.13
C LEU A 110 9.79 13.29 19.56
N ASP A 111 10.66 14.26 19.82
CA ASP A 111 10.77 14.94 21.12
C ASP A 111 9.86 16.19 21.19
N ASP A 112 9.54 16.80 20.04
CA ASP A 112 8.66 17.95 19.93
C ASP A 112 7.64 17.79 18.78
N PRO A 113 6.44 17.30 19.07
CA PRO A 113 5.42 17.00 18.06
C PRO A 113 4.90 18.22 17.27
N LEU A 114 5.25 19.43 17.66
CA LEU A 114 4.90 20.63 16.89
C LEU A 114 5.97 21.03 15.90
N THR A 115 7.14 20.41 15.97
CA THR A 115 8.28 20.71 15.11
C THR A 115 8.40 19.66 13.99
N GLN A 116 8.49 20.13 12.75
CA GLN A 116 8.77 19.33 11.57
C GLN A 116 10.10 19.76 10.96
N TYR A 117 10.86 18.78 10.49
CA TYR A 117 12.11 19.02 9.79
C TYR A 117 11.93 18.79 8.29
N PRO A 118 12.37 19.72 7.42
CA PRO A 118 12.50 19.45 6.01
C PRO A 118 13.58 18.40 5.78
N GLU A 119 13.27 17.38 5.02
CA GLU A 119 14.18 16.30 4.67
C GLU A 119 14.51 16.35 3.19
N THR A 120 15.79 16.11 2.88
CA THR A 120 16.25 15.92 1.49
C THR A 120 17.10 14.66 1.43
N VAL A 121 16.67 13.70 0.63
CA VAL A 121 17.30 12.37 0.54
C VAL A 121 17.47 11.98 -0.92
N SER A 122 18.60 11.36 -1.27
CA SER A 122 18.79 10.83 -2.62
C SER A 122 17.76 9.72 -2.93
N ILE A 123 17.25 9.68 -4.17
CA ILE A 123 16.28 8.68 -4.66
C ILE A 123 16.75 7.24 -4.49
N ASP A 124 18.06 7.01 -4.44
CA ASP A 124 18.67 5.67 -4.31
C ASP A 124 18.92 5.26 -2.87
N THR A 125 18.81 6.20 -1.92
CA THR A 125 19.02 5.91 -0.50
C THR A 125 17.80 5.21 0.09
N ALA A 126 18.05 4.09 0.77
CA ALA A 126 17.01 3.39 1.51
C ALA A 126 16.79 4.08 2.86
N VAL A 127 15.58 4.56 3.08
CA VAL A 127 15.15 5.23 4.32
C VAL A 127 13.73 4.80 4.70
N SER A 128 13.26 5.25 5.87
CA SER A 128 11.89 5.03 6.33
C SER A 128 10.98 6.13 5.78
N TYR A 129 10.00 5.75 4.98
CA TYR A 129 8.94 6.63 4.47
C TYR A 129 7.60 6.31 5.12
N ALA A 130 6.79 7.33 5.35
CA ALA A 130 5.38 7.15 5.62
C ALA A 130 4.62 6.90 4.32
N ILE A 131 3.68 5.96 4.34
CA ILE A 131 2.71 5.72 3.27
C ILE A 131 1.32 5.58 3.88
N ALA A 132 0.27 5.93 3.14
CA ALA A 132 -1.10 5.92 3.64
C ALA A 132 -2.06 5.24 2.68
N THR A 133 -2.97 4.44 3.23
CA THR A 133 -4.06 3.81 2.49
C THR A 133 -5.38 4.39 2.99
N PRO A 134 -6.24 4.98 2.11
CA PRO A 134 -7.54 5.48 2.53
C PRO A 134 -8.45 4.33 2.96
N LEU A 135 -9.02 4.44 4.16
CA LEU A 135 -9.94 3.43 4.73
C LEU A 135 -11.37 3.61 4.21
N ASN A 136 -11.78 4.86 3.95
CA ASN A 136 -13.12 5.21 3.50
C ASN A 136 -13.20 5.43 1.98
N SER A 137 -12.27 4.86 1.21
CA SER A 137 -12.49 4.73 -0.23
C SER A 137 -13.68 3.80 -0.42
N SER A 138 -14.88 4.37 -0.58
CA SER A 138 -16.01 3.61 -1.09
C SER A 138 -15.51 2.87 -2.34
N PRO A 139 -15.55 1.54 -2.40
CA PRO A 139 -15.15 0.85 -3.62
C PRO A 139 -15.95 1.52 -4.73
N ALA A 140 -15.24 2.02 -5.75
CA ALA A 140 -15.88 2.65 -6.91
C ALA A 140 -17.07 1.75 -7.25
N SER A 141 -18.30 2.28 -7.17
CA SER A 141 -19.50 1.48 -7.30
C SER A 141 -19.40 0.76 -8.64
N VAL A 142 -18.97 -0.50 -8.59
CA VAL A 142 -19.02 -1.37 -9.76
C VAL A 142 -20.50 -1.34 -10.14
N PRO A 143 -20.85 -0.87 -11.36
CA PRO A 143 -22.25 -0.85 -11.77
C PRO A 143 -22.79 -2.23 -11.49
N ALA A 144 -23.81 -2.33 -10.63
CA ALA A 144 -24.40 -3.60 -10.28
C ALA A 144 -24.73 -4.31 -11.61
N PRO A 145 -24.32 -5.57 -11.81
CA PRO A 145 -24.65 -6.29 -13.03
C PRO A 145 -26.16 -6.19 -13.20
N LEU A 146 -26.60 -5.62 -14.33
CA LEU A 146 -28.01 -5.45 -14.64
C LEU A 146 -28.71 -6.78 -14.35
N PRO A 147 -29.78 -6.78 -13.53
CA PRO A 147 -30.40 -8.02 -13.14
C PRO A 147 -30.86 -8.77 -14.41
N VAL A 148 -30.34 -9.97 -14.59
CA VAL A 148 -30.58 -10.85 -15.74
C VAL A 148 -32.09 -11.10 -15.96
N PHE A 149 -32.91 -10.82 -14.94
CA PHE A 149 -34.36 -10.85 -14.97
C PHE A 149 -34.99 -9.87 -15.98
N GLY A 150 -34.35 -8.72 -16.27
CA GLY A 150 -34.87 -7.80 -17.30
C GLY A 150 -34.79 -8.35 -18.72
N ALA A 151 -33.76 -9.12 -19.04
CA ALA A 151 -33.61 -9.74 -20.35
C ALA A 151 -34.63 -10.89 -20.57
N ALA A 152 -34.94 -11.65 -19.53
CA ALA A 152 -35.94 -12.73 -19.60
C ALA A 152 -37.35 -12.17 -19.79
N ALA A 153 -37.71 -11.06 -19.15
CA ALA A 153 -39.00 -10.38 -19.32
C ALA A 153 -39.19 -9.83 -20.75
N ALA A 154 -38.15 -9.23 -21.33
CA ALA A 154 -38.18 -8.71 -22.70
C ALA A 154 -38.37 -9.82 -23.74
N LEU A 155 -37.73 -10.98 -23.56
CA LEU A 155 -37.89 -12.16 -24.44
C LEU A 155 -39.27 -12.80 -24.33
N GLY A 156 -39.85 -12.83 -23.13
CA GLY A 156 -41.21 -13.33 -22.91
C GLY A 156 -42.25 -12.46 -23.62
N TRP A 157 -42.11 -11.14 -23.58
CA TRP A 157 -43.05 -10.20 -24.19
C TRP A 157 -42.99 -10.24 -25.72
N SER A 158 -41.83 -10.36 -26.31
CA SER A 158 -41.66 -10.46 -27.76
C SER A 158 -42.31 -11.73 -28.35
N ARG A 159 -42.31 -12.83 -27.61
CA ARG A 159 -42.99 -14.08 -28.02
C ARG A 159 -44.53 -13.96 -27.97
N GLN A 160 -45.06 -13.21 -27.00
CA GLN A 160 -46.50 -13.00 -26.86
C GLN A 160 -47.05 -12.08 -27.95
N LEU A 161 -46.33 -11.06 -28.36
CA LEU A 161 -46.66 -10.17 -29.47
C LEU A 161 -46.70 -10.91 -30.81
N ARG A 162 -45.74 -11.79 -31.08
CA ARG A 162 -45.75 -12.61 -32.33
C ARG A 162 -46.94 -13.54 -32.44
N LYS A 163 -47.44 -14.14 -31.36
CA LYS A 163 -48.65 -15.00 -31.36
C LYS A 163 -49.92 -14.21 -31.69
N ARG A 164 -50.04 -12.95 -31.28
CA ARG A 164 -51.21 -12.10 -31.59
C ARG A 164 -51.26 -11.70 -33.05
N ILE A 165 -50.14 -11.45 -33.70
CA ILE A 165 -50.05 -11.04 -35.10
C ILE A 165 -50.45 -12.19 -36.05
N VAL A 166 -50.08 -13.43 -35.71
CA VAL A 166 -50.42 -14.62 -36.52
C VAL A 166 -51.89 -15.02 -36.36
N GLY A 167 -52.53 -14.75 -35.20
CA GLY A 167 -53.95 -15.06 -34.95
C GLY A 167 -54.97 -14.13 -35.60
N SER A 168 -54.56 -12.97 -36.12
CA SER A 168 -55.40 -11.92 -36.67
C SER A 168 -55.64 -12.05 -38.20
N LYS A 169 -55.13 -13.10 -38.81
CA LYS A 169 -55.32 -13.36 -40.28
C LYS A 169 -56.27 -14.53 -40.60
N ARG A 170 -57.32 -14.69 -39.82
CA ARG A 170 -58.50 -15.59 -40.18
C ARG A 170 -59.76 -14.79 -40.14
#